data_b901034813fb466f979b26f3d4d589b4
#
_entry.id   b901034813fb466f979b26f3d4d589b4
#
_cell.length_a   1.000
_cell.length_b   1.000
_cell.length_c   1.000
_cell.angle_alpha   90.00
_cell.angle_beta   90.00
_cell.angle_gamma   90.00
#
_symmetry.space_group_name_H-M   'P 1'
#
loop_
_entity.id
_entity.type
_entity.pdbx_description
1 polymer ?
#
loop_
_entity_poly.entity_id
_entity_poly.type
_entity_poly.pdbx_seq_one_letter_code
_entity_poly.pdbx_strand_id
1 'polypeptide(L)'
;MRHQLPDIRAQLVPMVVEQTNRGERAYDIFSRLLKDSIIFLGTPIDDGIANLVIAQMLFLEAEDPDKDILLYINSPGGSITSGLMN
;
A
#
# COMPACT_ATOMS: atom_id res chain seq x y z
N MET A 1 5.84 29.43 -0.05
CA MET A 1 5.81 28.91 -0.51
C MET A 1 6.23 28.38 -1.29
N ARG A 2 6.33 27.93 -1.26
CA ARG A 2 6.70 27.34 -1.91
C ARG A 2 6.20 26.93 -2.84
N HIS A 3 6.38 27.11 -3.33
CA HIS A 3 5.94 26.66 -4.09
C HIS A 3 6.43 25.71 -4.78
N GLN A 4 6.38 24.86 -4.45
CA GLN A 4 6.83 23.72 -5.14
C GLN A 4 5.65 22.96 -5.68
N LEU A 5 5.83 22.29 -6.83
CA LEU A 5 4.73 21.56 -7.43
C LEU A 5 4.46 20.30 -6.63
N PRO A 6 3.19 19.95 -6.43
CA PRO A 6 2.87 18.71 -5.74
C PRO A 6 3.27 17.50 -6.57
N ASP A 7 3.55 16.43 -5.88
CA ASP A 7 3.80 15.15 -6.50
C ASP A 7 2.49 14.64 -7.10
N ILE A 8 2.51 14.37 -8.40
CA ILE A 8 1.31 13.91 -9.09
C ILE A 8 0.80 12.62 -8.49
N ARG A 9 1.71 11.72 -8.10
CA ARG A 9 1.28 10.47 -7.50
C ARG A 9 0.57 10.69 -6.17
N ALA A 10 1.03 11.65 -5.40
CA ALA A 10 0.36 11.97 -4.14
C ALA A 10 -1.03 12.48 -4.39
N GLN A 11 -1.23 13.23 -5.48
CA GLN A 11 -2.54 13.74 -5.81
C GLN A 11 -3.51 12.65 -6.26
N LEU A 12 -2.96 11.53 -6.72
CA LEU A 12 -3.80 10.43 -7.19
C LEU A 12 -4.18 9.46 -6.08
N VAL A 13 -3.64 9.65 -4.87
CA VAL A 13 -3.99 8.81 -3.75
C VAL A 13 -5.14 9.46 -2.99
N PRO A 14 -6.33 8.89 -3.06
CA PRO A 14 -7.46 9.49 -2.37
C PRO A 14 -7.33 9.36 -0.86
N MET A 15 -7.86 10.36 -0.19
CA MET A 15 -7.91 10.37 1.27
C MET A 15 -9.29 9.97 1.72
N VAL A 16 -9.37 9.27 2.82
CA VAL A 16 -10.62 8.90 3.44
C VAL A 16 -10.64 9.45 4.87
N VAL A 17 -11.81 9.82 5.32
CA VAL A 17 -12.00 10.38 6.65
C VAL A 17 -12.84 9.41 7.45
N GLU A 18 -12.36 9.10 8.63
CA GLU A 18 -13.03 8.16 9.52
C GLU A 18 -13.39 8.85 10.82
N GLN A 19 -14.62 8.66 11.27
CA GLN A 19 -15.05 9.17 12.57
C GLN A 19 -14.60 8.20 13.65
N THR A 20 -14.00 8.75 14.70
CA THR A 20 -13.58 7.96 15.84
C THR A 20 -14.06 8.63 17.10
N ASN A 21 -13.88 7.95 18.23
CA ASN A 21 -14.23 8.49 19.52
C ASN A 21 -13.46 9.76 19.86
N ARG A 22 -12.32 9.95 19.19
CA ARG A 22 -11.46 11.08 19.47
C ARG A 22 -11.58 12.14 18.38
N GLY A 23 -12.55 12.02 17.50
CA GLY A 23 -12.74 12.95 16.41
C GLY A 23 -12.47 12.31 15.08
N GLU A 24 -12.29 13.13 14.06
CA GLU A 24 -12.03 12.64 12.71
C GLU A 24 -10.58 12.33 12.51
N ARG A 25 -10.31 11.28 11.77
CA ARG A 25 -8.95 10.94 11.36
C ARG A 25 -8.94 10.73 9.86
N ALA A 26 -7.90 11.27 9.23
CA ALA A 26 -7.73 11.15 7.80
C ALA A 26 -6.62 10.15 7.51
N TYR A 27 -6.86 9.28 6.54
CA TYR A 27 -5.89 8.30 6.09
C TYR A 27 -5.84 8.34 4.57
N ASP A 28 -4.67 8.08 3.99
CA ASP A 28 -4.70 7.74 2.59
C ASP A 28 -5.35 6.36 2.46
N ILE A 29 -5.89 6.07 1.27
CA ILE A 29 -6.69 4.87 1.09
C ILE A 29 -5.87 3.61 1.39
N PHE A 30 -4.60 3.60 1.04
CA PHE A 30 -3.79 2.41 1.25
C PHE A 30 -3.54 2.16 2.73
N SER A 31 -3.29 3.22 3.50
CA SER A 31 -3.11 3.09 4.94
C SER A 31 -4.39 2.62 5.62
N ARG A 32 -5.54 3.12 5.13
CA ARG A 32 -6.81 2.71 5.72
C ARG A 32 -7.09 1.23 5.45
N LEU A 33 -6.77 0.76 4.25
CA LEU A 33 -6.92 -0.66 3.94
C LEU A 33 -6.01 -1.51 4.81
N LEU A 34 -4.80 -1.02 5.06
CA LEU A 34 -3.85 -1.76 5.88
C LEU A 34 -4.37 -2.00 7.29
N LYS A 35 -5.15 -1.07 7.83
CA LYS A 35 -5.77 -1.28 9.15
C LYS A 35 -6.63 -2.53 9.19
N ASP A 36 -7.20 -2.91 8.07
CA ASP A 36 -8.02 -4.11 7.96
C ASP A 36 -7.23 -5.29 7.41
N SER A 37 -5.92 -5.23 7.47
CA SER A 37 -5.01 -6.27 6.99
C SER A 37 -5.12 -6.49 5.48
N ILE A 38 -5.37 -5.42 4.76
CA ILE A 38 -5.45 -5.46 3.29
C ILE A 38 -4.27 -4.72 2.72
N ILE A 39 -3.51 -5.41 1.88
CA ILE A 39 -2.39 -4.81 1.15
C ILE A 39 -2.77 -4.76 -0.32
N PHE A 40 -2.68 -3.59 -0.91
CA PHE A 40 -3.00 -3.42 -2.32
C PHE A 40 -1.73 -3.14 -3.11
N LEU A 41 -1.48 -3.94 -4.13
CA LEU A 41 -0.33 -3.80 -5.00
C LEU A 41 -0.80 -3.47 -6.40
N GLY A 42 -0.58 -2.22 -6.82
CA GLY A 42 -1.05 -1.75 -8.10
C GLY A 42 0.03 -1.23 -9.03
N THR A 43 1.28 -1.60 -8.76
CA THR A 43 2.41 -1.15 -9.56
C THR A 43 3.19 -2.34 -10.06
N PRO A 44 4.07 -2.14 -11.06
CA PRO A 44 4.98 -3.21 -11.44
C PRO A 44 5.83 -3.65 -10.24
N ILE A 45 6.17 -4.92 -10.22
CA ILE A 45 6.88 -5.50 -9.10
C ILE A 45 8.38 -5.45 -9.38
N ASP A 46 9.11 -4.80 -8.50
CA ASP A 46 10.57 -4.84 -8.50
C ASP A 46 11.01 -5.18 -7.08
N ASP A 47 12.33 -5.21 -6.86
CA ASP A 47 12.85 -5.60 -5.55
C ASP A 47 12.38 -4.66 -4.46
N GLY A 48 12.33 -3.35 -4.74
CA GLY A 48 11.89 -2.39 -3.74
C GLY A 48 10.43 -2.59 -3.36
N ILE A 49 9.59 -2.79 -4.36
CA ILE A 49 8.16 -3.02 -4.12
C ILE A 49 7.97 -4.33 -3.38
N ALA A 50 8.68 -5.37 -3.77
CA ALA A 50 8.57 -6.66 -3.08
C ALA A 50 8.94 -6.53 -1.61
N ASN A 51 10.01 -5.78 -1.32
CA ASN A 51 10.42 -5.58 0.06
C ASN A 51 9.37 -4.81 0.85
N LEU A 52 8.72 -3.83 0.23
CA LEU A 52 7.67 -3.08 0.91
C LEU A 52 6.48 -3.99 1.23
N VAL A 53 6.11 -4.86 0.31
CA VAL A 53 5.00 -5.78 0.56
C VAL A 53 5.36 -6.72 1.71
N ILE A 54 6.57 -7.26 1.70
CA ILE A 54 7.00 -8.16 2.76
C ILE A 54 7.02 -7.44 4.10
N ALA A 55 7.51 -6.21 4.13
CA ALA A 55 7.56 -5.45 5.37
C ALA A 55 6.16 -5.23 5.93
N GLN A 56 5.20 -4.92 5.07
CA GLN A 56 3.82 -4.74 5.51
C GLN A 56 3.24 -6.03 6.05
N MET A 57 3.54 -7.15 5.40
CA MET A 57 3.05 -8.43 5.88
C MET A 57 3.64 -8.78 7.24
N LEU A 58 4.91 -8.50 7.44
CA LEU A 58 5.54 -8.73 8.73
C LEU A 58 4.93 -7.86 9.82
N PHE A 59 4.64 -6.62 9.49
CA PHE A 59 4.00 -5.71 10.43
C PHE A 59 2.62 -6.23 10.83
N LEU A 60 1.84 -6.63 9.84
CA LEU A 60 0.49 -7.11 10.12
C LEU A 60 0.51 -8.40 10.93
N GLU A 61 1.45 -9.28 10.64
CA GLU A 61 1.56 -10.51 11.40
C GLU A 61 1.91 -10.24 12.84
N ALA A 62 2.79 -9.28 13.07
CA ALA A 62 3.16 -8.92 14.43
C ALA A 62 1.99 -8.31 15.20
N GLU A 63 1.14 -7.57 14.50
CA GLU A 63 -0.01 -6.93 15.15
C GLU A 63 -1.07 -7.95 15.56
N ASP A 64 -1.35 -8.90 14.69
CA ASP A 64 -2.40 -9.88 14.95
C ASP A 64 -2.10 -11.14 14.14
N PRO A 65 -1.37 -12.08 14.73
CA PRO A 65 -0.97 -13.29 14.00
C PRO A 65 -2.13 -14.19 13.62
N ASP A 66 -3.29 -14.03 14.22
CA ASP A 66 -4.44 -14.86 13.92
C ASP A 66 -5.31 -14.31 12.80
N LYS A 67 -5.04 -13.09 12.36
CA LYS A 67 -5.87 -12.47 11.35
C LYS A 67 -5.29 -12.71 9.97
N ASP A 68 -6.16 -13.04 9.02
CA ASP A 68 -5.76 -13.23 7.64
C ASP A 68 -5.30 -11.92 7.03
N ILE A 69 -4.30 -12.02 6.19
CA ILE A 69 -3.82 -10.89 5.40
C ILE A 69 -4.31 -11.06 3.98
N LEU A 70 -4.98 -10.04 3.46
CA LEU A 70 -5.49 -10.08 2.10
C LEU A 70 -4.56 -9.26 1.21
N LEU A 71 -4.08 -9.88 0.15
CA LEU A 71 -3.20 -9.22 -0.79
C LEU A 71 -3.91 -9.12 -2.14
N TYR A 72 -4.23 -7.91 -2.54
CA TYR A 72 -4.87 -7.65 -3.83
C TYR A 72 -3.81 -7.18 -4.80
N ILE A 73 -3.68 -7.87 -5.91
CA ILE A 73 -2.66 -7.56 -6.89
C ILE A 73 -3.32 -7.14 -8.19
N ASN A 74 -2.98 -5.93 -8.61
CA ASN A 74 -3.40 -5.42 -9.91
C ASN A 74 -2.16 -4.84 -10.56
N SER A 75 -1.31 -5.73 -11.08
CA SER A 75 0.01 -5.36 -11.55
C SER A 75 0.30 -6.11 -12.83
N PRO A 76 1.03 -5.50 -13.75
CA PRO A 76 1.42 -6.20 -14.97
C PRO A 76 2.48 -7.27 -14.73
N GLY A 77 2.98 -7.38 -13.50
CA GLY A 77 4.00 -8.35 -13.18
C GLY A 77 5.31 -7.68 -12.86
N GLY A 78 6.36 -8.46 -12.87
CA GLY A 78 7.66 -7.95 -12.50
C GLY A 78 8.57 -7.75 -13.69
N SER A 79 9.78 -7.38 -13.40
CA SER A 79 10.78 -7.11 -14.42
C SER A 79 11.29 -8.37 -15.10
N ILE A 80 10.84 -9.51 -14.65
CA ILE A 80 11.23 -10.75 -15.29
C ILE A 80 10.76 -10.82 -16.73
N THR A 81 9.83 -9.95 -17.08
CA THR A 81 9.38 -9.89 -18.44
C THR A 81 10.54 -9.64 -19.38
N SER A 82 11.56 -9.09 -18.87
CA SER A 82 12.73 -8.87 -19.68
C SER A 82 13.54 -10.14 -19.79
N GLY A 83 13.26 -11.06 -19.03
CA GLY A 83 13.94 -12.29 -19.14
C GLY A 83 13.01 -13.42 -19.13
N LEU A 84 12.32 -13.58 -18.85
CA LEU A 84 11.97 -14.49 -18.49
C LEU A 84 11.90 -15.15 -18.63
N MET A 85 11.88 -15.23 -18.52
CA MET A 85 11.90 -15.66 -18.26
C MET A 85 12.09 -15.91 -18.34
N ASN A 86 12.33 -15.81 -18.41
CA ASN A 86 12.55 -15.86 -18.24
C ASN A 86 12.64 -15.96 -18.23
#